data_c5b5ac9b7c4f028e86ee1171bb64ffb4
#
_entry.id   c5b5ac9b7c4f028e86ee1171bb64ffb4
#
_cell.length_a   1.000
_cell.length_b   1.000
_cell.length_c   1.000
_cell.angle_alpha   90.00
_cell.angle_beta   90.00
_cell.angle_gamma   90.00
#
_symmetry.space_group_name_H-M   'P 1'
#
loop_
_entity.id
_entity.type
_entity.pdbx_description
1 polymer ?
#
loop_
_entity_poly.entity_id
_entity_poly.type
_entity_poly.pdbx_seq_one_letter_code
_entity_poly.pdbx_strand_id
1 'polypeptide(L)'
;ADDEWSAAVLSFVSSLSDSASGSGDEGEADFADSIVSGVSQTVQSILWVVGIAILVIAAPVVLALVLAWRRRRGVVQRASRADLGALQKQAGAALVALDDAVRTSEQEVGFAAAQYGDDATVEFRSALDVAKRNLATAFTIQQKLDDEIPDTDADRRAWLTQILQLVDEANRGLDAKSQEFEQLRQ
;
A
#
# COMPACT_ATOMS: atom_id res chain seq x y z
N ALA A 1 41.48 -10.48 -35.09
CA ALA A 1 40.42 -10.53 -36.10
C ALA A 1 39.80 -9.15 -36.36
N ASP A 2 40.08 -8.12 -35.54
CA ASP A 2 39.48 -6.79 -35.66
C ASP A 2 40.29 -5.79 -36.50
N ASP A 3 41.55 -6.13 -36.77
CA ASP A 3 42.46 -5.23 -37.55
C ASP A 3 42.32 -5.36 -39.07
N GLU A 4 41.80 -6.46 -39.59
CA GLU A 4 41.63 -6.66 -41.02
C GLU A 4 40.44 -5.87 -41.59
N TRP A 5 39.40 -5.63 -40.81
CA TRP A 5 38.24 -4.85 -41.22
C TRP A 5 38.55 -3.36 -41.30
N SER A 6 39.35 -2.84 -40.42
CA SER A 6 39.73 -1.43 -40.41
C SER A 6 40.60 -1.08 -41.62
N ALA A 7 41.50 -1.99 -42.02
CA ALA A 7 42.35 -1.82 -43.20
C ALA A 7 41.53 -1.89 -44.51
N ALA A 8 40.54 -2.77 -44.58
CA ALA A 8 39.63 -2.84 -45.76
C ALA A 8 38.78 -1.59 -45.95
N VAL A 9 38.24 -1.04 -44.86
CA VAL A 9 37.44 0.18 -44.88
C VAL A 9 38.31 1.39 -45.29
N LEU A 10 39.49 1.52 -44.78
CA LEU A 10 40.41 2.61 -45.13
C LEU A 10 40.90 2.53 -46.61
N SER A 11 41.15 1.31 -47.16
CA SER A 11 41.49 1.16 -48.55
C SER A 11 40.33 1.46 -49.50
N PHE A 12 39.09 1.18 -49.08
CA PHE A 12 37.88 1.53 -49.85
C PHE A 12 37.61 3.04 -49.85
N VAL A 13 37.79 3.68 -48.70
CA VAL A 13 37.67 5.15 -48.61
C VAL A 13 38.74 5.89 -49.40
N SER A 14 40.00 5.39 -49.44
CA SER A 14 41.06 5.98 -50.21
C SER A 14 40.86 5.78 -51.72
N SER A 15 40.30 4.68 -52.18
CA SER A 15 39.98 4.43 -53.57
C SER A 15 38.83 5.31 -54.08
N LEU A 16 37.87 5.65 -53.19
CA LEU A 16 36.80 6.61 -53.49
C LEU A 16 37.33 8.05 -53.60
N SER A 17 38.27 8.45 -52.77
CA SER A 17 38.86 9.78 -52.83
C SER A 17 39.75 10.02 -54.07
N ASP A 18 40.40 8.97 -54.57
CA ASP A 18 41.24 9.03 -55.76
C ASP A 18 40.40 9.08 -57.06
N SER A 19 39.19 8.47 -57.03
CA SER A 19 38.22 8.55 -58.15
C SER A 19 37.54 9.90 -58.25
N ALA A 20 37.53 10.69 -57.17
CA ALA A 20 36.85 12.01 -57.12
C ALA A 20 37.77 13.19 -57.61
N SER A 21 39.07 12.94 -57.85
CA SER A 21 40.02 13.98 -58.23
C SER A 21 40.33 14.06 -59.74
N GLY A 22 39.57 13.33 -60.58
CA GLY A 22 39.77 13.31 -62.04
C GLY A 22 38.70 14.01 -62.84
N SER A 23 39.01 15.16 -63.34
CA SER A 23 38.39 15.97 -64.40
C SER A 23 37.04 16.66 -64.19
N GLY A 24 37.08 17.96 -64.29
CA GLY A 24 36.05 18.95 -64.15
C GLY A 24 34.90 18.87 -65.13
N ASP A 25 33.76 19.29 -64.65
CA ASP A 25 32.80 20.08 -65.44
C ASP A 25 31.86 20.78 -64.45
N GLU A 26 31.57 22.07 -64.73
CA GLU A 26 30.78 22.96 -63.88
C GLU A 26 29.29 22.58 -63.76
N GLY A 27 28.91 21.43 -64.30
CA GLY A 27 27.52 20.92 -64.24
C GLY A 27 27.22 19.97 -63.11
N GLU A 28 28.24 19.39 -62.41
CA GLU A 28 28.04 18.36 -61.38
C GLU A 28 27.81 18.96 -60.00
N ALA A 29 28.27 20.15 -59.71
CA ALA A 29 28.08 20.81 -58.43
C ALA A 29 26.62 21.18 -58.17
N ASP A 30 25.93 21.65 -59.24
CA ASP A 30 24.53 22.09 -59.15
C ASP A 30 23.53 20.89 -58.98
N PHE A 31 23.90 19.76 -59.58
CA PHE A 31 23.09 18.53 -59.45
C PHE A 31 23.26 17.87 -58.05
N ALA A 32 24.43 17.87 -57.50
CA ALA A 32 24.68 17.33 -56.14
C ALA A 32 23.99 18.20 -55.08
N ASP A 33 24.01 19.50 -55.21
CA ASP A 33 23.37 20.44 -54.28
C ASP A 33 21.83 20.36 -54.35
N SER A 34 21.28 20.10 -55.55
CA SER A 34 19.83 19.89 -55.73
C SER A 34 19.34 18.58 -55.12
N ILE A 35 20.13 17.51 -55.14
CA ILE A 35 19.80 16.23 -54.50
C ILE A 35 19.90 16.36 -52.99
N VAL A 36 20.95 17.01 -52.47
CA VAL A 36 21.15 17.17 -51.01
C VAL A 36 20.07 18.06 -50.42
N SER A 37 19.69 19.14 -51.08
CA SER A 37 18.59 20.00 -50.62
C SER A 37 17.21 19.33 -50.67
N GLY A 38 16.94 18.52 -51.69
CA GLY A 38 15.70 17.77 -51.84
C GLY A 38 15.56 16.64 -50.82
N VAL A 39 16.67 15.95 -50.48
CA VAL A 39 16.69 14.88 -49.48
C VAL A 39 16.52 15.43 -48.08
N SER A 40 17.09 16.60 -47.78
CA SER A 40 16.94 17.18 -46.42
C SER A 40 15.51 17.63 -46.13
N GLN A 41 14.78 18.16 -47.09
CA GLN A 41 13.37 18.55 -46.92
C GLN A 41 12.44 17.36 -46.80
N THR A 42 12.67 16.29 -47.57
CA THR A 42 11.84 15.06 -47.47
C THR A 42 12.11 14.29 -46.19
N VAL A 43 13.33 14.19 -45.71
CA VAL A 43 13.68 13.55 -44.42
C VAL A 43 13.08 14.35 -43.26
N GLN A 44 13.14 15.69 -43.32
CA GLN A 44 12.57 16.52 -42.27
C GLN A 44 11.05 16.42 -42.21
N SER A 45 10.34 16.33 -43.33
CA SER A 45 8.89 16.12 -43.36
C SER A 45 8.49 14.73 -42.86
N ILE A 46 9.25 13.68 -43.16
CA ILE A 46 9.02 12.33 -42.68
C ILE A 46 9.21 12.25 -41.16
N LEU A 47 10.24 12.87 -40.59
CA LEU A 47 10.48 12.94 -39.16
C LEU A 47 9.33 13.64 -38.39
N TRP A 48 8.78 14.71 -38.97
CA TRP A 48 7.62 15.41 -38.40
C TRP A 48 6.35 14.53 -38.41
N VAL A 49 6.09 13.85 -39.54
CA VAL A 49 4.92 12.95 -39.64
C VAL A 49 5.04 11.75 -38.71
N VAL A 50 6.23 11.15 -38.60
CA VAL A 50 6.49 10.06 -37.66
C VAL A 50 6.40 10.57 -36.21
N GLY A 51 6.92 11.75 -35.92
CA GLY A 51 6.79 12.35 -34.58
C GLY A 51 5.35 12.61 -34.19
N ILE A 52 4.53 13.16 -35.10
CA ILE A 52 3.09 13.36 -34.87
C ILE A 52 2.37 12.02 -34.71
N ALA A 53 2.67 11.00 -35.53
CA ALA A 53 2.07 9.68 -35.43
C ALA A 53 2.39 9.00 -34.07
N ILE A 54 3.63 9.10 -33.60
CA ILE A 54 4.03 8.61 -32.27
C ILE A 54 3.29 9.37 -31.17
N LEU A 55 3.16 10.68 -31.27
CA LEU A 55 2.45 11.50 -30.28
C LEU A 55 0.95 11.17 -30.21
N VAL A 56 0.32 10.95 -31.36
CA VAL A 56 -1.12 10.59 -31.45
C VAL A 56 -1.38 9.21 -30.88
N ILE A 57 -0.45 8.28 -31.00
CA ILE A 57 -0.58 6.92 -30.45
C ILE A 57 -0.17 6.88 -28.97
N ALA A 58 0.90 7.58 -28.59
CA ALA A 58 1.42 7.56 -27.21
C ALA A 58 0.52 8.34 -26.24
N ALA A 59 -0.06 9.46 -26.66
CA ALA A 59 -0.89 10.29 -25.79
C ALA A 59 -2.12 9.53 -25.22
N PRO A 60 -2.95 8.81 -26.00
CA PRO A 60 -4.07 8.06 -25.45
C PRO A 60 -3.62 6.88 -24.60
N VAL A 61 -2.48 6.25 -24.91
CA VAL A 61 -1.94 5.15 -24.08
C VAL A 61 -1.47 5.67 -22.74
N VAL A 62 -0.73 6.77 -22.68
CA VAL A 62 -0.31 7.41 -21.44
C VAL A 62 -1.53 7.90 -20.65
N LEU A 63 -2.50 8.51 -21.31
CA LEU A 63 -3.75 8.94 -20.65
C LEU A 63 -4.52 7.75 -20.08
N ALA A 64 -4.64 6.65 -20.83
CA ALA A 64 -5.29 5.43 -20.35
C ALA A 64 -4.55 4.80 -19.15
N LEU A 65 -3.20 4.80 -19.17
CA LEU A 65 -2.37 4.35 -18.06
C LEU A 65 -2.57 5.22 -16.83
N VAL A 66 -2.56 6.55 -16.97
CA VAL A 66 -2.78 7.50 -15.87
C VAL A 66 -4.18 7.35 -15.30
N LEU A 67 -5.21 7.21 -16.14
CA LEU A 67 -6.59 6.98 -15.71
C LEU A 67 -6.76 5.62 -15.02
N ALA A 68 -6.10 4.57 -15.51
CA ALA A 68 -6.10 3.25 -14.88
C ALA A 68 -5.40 3.29 -13.50
N TRP A 69 -4.29 4.01 -13.37
CA TRP A 69 -3.61 4.22 -12.09
C TRP A 69 -4.47 5.01 -11.09
N ARG A 70 -5.13 6.09 -11.55
CA ARG A 70 -6.07 6.85 -10.70
C ARG A 70 -7.26 6.00 -10.24
N ARG A 71 -7.83 5.18 -11.14
CA ARG A 71 -8.93 4.26 -10.78
C ARG A 71 -8.49 3.20 -9.78
N ARG A 72 -7.30 2.58 -9.96
CA ARG A 72 -6.77 1.58 -9.02
C ARG A 72 -6.54 2.18 -7.62
N ARG A 73 -5.99 3.39 -7.52
CA ARG A 73 -5.81 4.08 -6.24
C ARG A 73 -7.14 4.37 -5.55
N GLY A 74 -8.15 4.77 -6.27
CA GLY A 74 -9.48 5.04 -5.70
C GLY A 74 -10.20 3.80 -5.18
N VAL A 75 -10.05 2.64 -5.83
CA VAL A 75 -10.63 1.36 -5.38
C VAL A 75 -9.93 0.86 -4.12
N VAL A 76 -8.60 0.90 -4.07
CA VAL A 76 -7.82 0.49 -2.89
C VAL A 76 -8.16 1.38 -1.67
N GLN A 77 -8.28 2.69 -1.85
CA GLN A 77 -8.65 3.59 -0.75
C GLN A 77 -10.08 3.35 -0.22
N ARG A 78 -11.04 3.06 -1.11
CA ARG A 78 -12.41 2.73 -0.69
C ARG A 78 -12.49 1.41 0.07
N ALA A 79 -11.78 0.39 -0.39
CA ALA A 79 -11.66 -0.90 0.29
C ALA A 79 -11.01 -0.73 1.68
N SER A 80 -9.92 0.04 1.78
CA SER A 80 -9.24 0.32 3.04
C SER A 80 -10.12 1.06 4.05
N ARG A 81 -10.92 2.03 3.61
CA ARG A 81 -11.86 2.76 4.48
C ARG A 81 -13.04 1.90 4.94
N ALA A 82 -13.58 1.05 4.06
CA ALA A 82 -14.64 0.12 4.42
C ALA A 82 -14.15 -0.90 5.46
N ASP A 83 -12.92 -1.37 5.32
CA ASP A 83 -12.25 -2.28 6.22
C ASP A 83 -12.00 -1.63 7.61
N LEU A 84 -11.54 -0.38 7.63
CA LEU A 84 -11.41 0.41 8.87
C LEU A 84 -12.75 0.62 9.58
N GLY A 85 -13.81 0.93 8.83
CA GLY A 85 -15.15 1.07 9.40
C GLY A 85 -15.70 -0.23 9.98
N ALA A 86 -15.39 -1.38 9.37
CA ALA A 86 -15.74 -2.68 9.91
C ALA A 86 -14.97 -2.98 11.19
N LEU A 87 -13.66 -2.71 11.21
CA LEU A 87 -12.79 -2.88 12.38
C LEU A 87 -13.24 -1.99 13.55
N GLN A 88 -13.63 -0.74 13.28
CA GLN A 88 -14.14 0.17 14.30
C GLN A 88 -15.45 -0.34 14.93
N LYS A 89 -16.38 -0.85 14.12
CA LYS A 89 -17.61 -1.47 14.64
C LYS A 89 -17.32 -2.70 15.48
N GLN A 90 -16.36 -3.53 15.04
CA GLN A 90 -15.94 -4.71 15.76
C GLN A 90 -15.33 -4.34 17.11
N ALA A 91 -14.41 -3.38 17.17
CA ALA A 91 -13.79 -2.91 18.39
C ALA A 91 -14.81 -2.32 19.38
N GLY A 92 -15.74 -1.48 18.90
CA GLY A 92 -16.80 -0.92 19.71
C GLY A 92 -17.74 -1.99 20.29
N ALA A 93 -18.17 -2.95 19.48
CA ALA A 93 -18.98 -4.07 19.96
C ALA A 93 -18.24 -4.95 20.98
N ALA A 94 -16.95 -5.20 20.76
CA ALA A 94 -16.11 -5.96 21.66
C ALA A 94 -15.91 -5.27 23.01
N LEU A 95 -15.75 -3.93 23.01
CA LEU A 95 -15.67 -3.13 24.25
C LEU A 95 -16.94 -3.22 25.08
N VAL A 96 -18.12 -3.11 24.45
CA VAL A 96 -19.40 -3.23 25.15
C VAL A 96 -19.56 -4.64 25.72
N ALA A 97 -19.21 -5.67 24.95
CA ALA A 97 -19.29 -7.06 25.43
C ALA A 97 -18.34 -7.32 26.61
N LEU A 98 -17.13 -6.73 26.61
CA LEU A 98 -16.20 -6.84 27.72
C LEU A 98 -16.70 -6.10 28.96
N ASP A 99 -17.30 -4.91 28.83
CA ASP A 99 -17.89 -4.18 29.94
C ASP A 99 -18.99 -5.02 30.64
N ASP A 100 -19.86 -5.64 29.84
CA ASP A 100 -20.90 -6.55 30.34
C ASP A 100 -20.30 -7.80 30.99
N ALA A 101 -19.25 -8.40 30.41
CA ALA A 101 -18.57 -9.56 30.98
C ALA A 101 -17.90 -9.22 32.31
N VAL A 102 -17.23 -8.08 32.42
CA VAL A 102 -16.61 -7.60 33.68
C VAL A 102 -17.68 -7.43 34.77
N ARG A 103 -18.82 -6.79 34.45
CA ARG A 103 -19.93 -6.63 35.39
C ARG A 103 -20.51 -7.94 35.86
N THR A 104 -20.71 -8.87 34.94
CA THR A 104 -21.21 -10.21 35.26
C THR A 104 -20.22 -10.94 36.16
N SER A 105 -18.94 -10.92 35.84
CA SER A 105 -17.90 -11.54 36.65
C SER A 105 -17.76 -10.92 38.05
N GLU A 106 -17.98 -9.60 38.21
CA GLU A 106 -18.04 -8.94 39.52
C GLU A 106 -19.14 -9.55 40.40
N GLN A 107 -20.32 -9.75 39.83
CA GLN A 107 -21.44 -10.37 40.57
C GLN A 107 -21.15 -11.82 40.91
N GLU A 108 -20.60 -12.58 39.95
CA GLU A 108 -20.24 -13.99 40.17
C GLU A 108 -19.18 -14.15 41.28
N VAL A 109 -18.13 -13.32 41.26
CA VAL A 109 -17.11 -13.30 42.32
C VAL A 109 -17.73 -12.95 43.67
N GLY A 110 -18.65 -11.98 43.71
CA GLY A 110 -19.35 -11.62 44.93
C GLY A 110 -20.19 -12.79 45.52
N PHE A 111 -20.95 -13.51 44.69
CA PHE A 111 -21.70 -14.70 45.10
C PHE A 111 -20.76 -15.84 45.51
N ALA A 112 -19.69 -16.06 44.78
CA ALA A 112 -18.71 -17.08 45.10
C ALA A 112 -18.03 -16.85 46.44
N ALA A 113 -17.64 -15.62 46.73
CA ALA A 113 -17.03 -15.22 48.00
C ALA A 113 -18.00 -15.45 49.18
N ALA A 114 -19.27 -15.11 49.01
CA ALA A 114 -20.29 -15.33 50.03
C ALA A 114 -20.55 -16.82 50.31
N GLN A 115 -20.41 -17.69 49.30
CA GLN A 115 -20.70 -19.13 49.42
C GLN A 115 -19.48 -19.95 49.83
N TYR A 116 -18.29 -19.64 49.32
CA TYR A 116 -17.07 -20.45 49.45
C TYR A 116 -15.95 -19.76 50.23
N GLY A 117 -16.15 -18.48 50.60
CA GLY A 117 -15.18 -17.67 51.30
C GLY A 117 -14.24 -16.90 50.36
N ASP A 118 -13.57 -15.90 50.93
CA ASP A 118 -12.69 -14.99 50.16
C ASP A 118 -11.49 -15.71 49.56
N ASP A 119 -10.92 -16.67 50.29
CA ASP A 119 -9.72 -17.40 49.85
C ASP A 119 -9.97 -18.18 48.53
N ALA A 120 -11.16 -18.76 48.37
CA ALA A 120 -11.54 -19.50 47.16
C ALA A 120 -11.67 -18.61 45.94
N THR A 121 -11.81 -17.29 46.11
CA THR A 121 -12.06 -16.33 45.01
C THR A 121 -10.86 -15.44 44.68
N VAL A 122 -9.73 -15.57 45.35
CA VAL A 122 -8.54 -14.72 45.19
C VAL A 122 -8.06 -14.65 43.73
N GLU A 123 -7.95 -15.83 43.09
CA GLU A 123 -7.48 -15.91 41.72
C GLU A 123 -8.47 -15.31 40.71
N PHE A 124 -9.77 -15.53 40.93
CA PHE A 124 -10.81 -14.95 40.09
C PHE A 124 -10.84 -13.41 40.22
N ARG A 125 -10.72 -12.90 41.46
CA ARG A 125 -10.59 -11.45 41.70
C ARG A 125 -9.38 -10.84 40.97
N SER A 126 -8.25 -11.56 41.03
CA SER A 126 -7.03 -11.11 40.31
C SER A 126 -7.24 -11.02 38.81
N ALA A 127 -7.89 -12.03 38.20
CA ALA A 127 -8.22 -12.01 36.79
C ALA A 127 -9.21 -10.88 36.45
N LEU A 128 -10.20 -10.65 37.28
CA LEU A 128 -11.17 -9.56 37.15
C LEU A 128 -10.50 -8.19 37.23
N ASP A 129 -9.53 -7.99 38.11
CA ASP A 129 -8.76 -6.75 38.22
C ASP A 129 -7.89 -6.50 36.97
N VAL A 130 -7.34 -7.56 36.35
CA VAL A 130 -6.65 -7.46 35.06
C VAL A 130 -7.62 -7.05 33.97
N ALA A 131 -8.79 -7.69 33.89
CA ALA A 131 -9.82 -7.38 32.91
C ALA A 131 -10.30 -5.93 33.01
N LYS A 132 -10.51 -5.41 34.24
CA LYS A 132 -10.87 -4.01 34.49
C LYS A 132 -9.79 -3.04 34.00
N ARG A 133 -8.51 -3.34 34.24
CA ARG A 133 -7.41 -2.50 33.75
C ARG A 133 -7.35 -2.50 32.22
N ASN A 134 -7.50 -3.66 31.59
CA ASN A 134 -7.52 -3.78 30.14
C ASN A 134 -8.70 -3.01 29.53
N LEU A 135 -9.89 -3.11 30.13
CA LEU A 135 -11.09 -2.39 29.74
C LEU A 135 -10.87 -0.86 29.84
N ALA A 136 -10.35 -0.37 30.96
CA ALA A 136 -10.04 1.05 31.16
C ALA A 136 -9.02 1.57 30.13
N THR A 137 -7.98 0.78 29.84
CA THR A 137 -6.97 1.12 28.82
C THR A 137 -7.61 1.16 27.44
N ALA A 138 -8.45 0.19 27.11
CA ALA A 138 -9.14 0.13 25.82
C ALA A 138 -10.11 1.32 25.63
N PHE A 139 -10.83 1.74 26.67
CA PHE A 139 -11.64 2.97 26.62
C PHE A 139 -10.80 4.23 26.44
N THR A 140 -9.61 4.29 27.05
CA THR A 140 -8.68 5.43 26.83
C THR A 140 -8.22 5.51 25.37
N ILE A 141 -7.97 4.36 24.74
CA ILE A 141 -7.63 4.31 23.30
C ILE A 141 -8.84 4.71 22.46
N GLN A 142 -10.05 4.24 22.81
CA GLN A 142 -11.28 4.63 22.13
C GLN A 142 -11.50 6.16 22.18
N GLN A 143 -11.25 6.80 23.34
CA GLN A 143 -11.35 8.25 23.46
C GLN A 143 -10.38 9.01 22.55
N LYS A 144 -9.17 8.47 22.35
CA LYS A 144 -8.20 9.05 21.39
C LYS A 144 -8.68 8.93 19.94
N LEU A 145 -9.38 7.84 19.60
CA LEU A 145 -9.97 7.66 18.26
C LEU A 145 -11.14 8.59 18.00
N ASP A 146 -11.80 9.05 19.06
CA ASP A 146 -13.00 9.90 19.00
C ASP A 146 -12.66 11.40 19.23
N ASP A 147 -11.40 11.76 19.47
CA ASP A 147 -10.98 13.15 19.61
C ASP A 147 -11.00 13.89 18.25
N GLU A 148 -10.90 15.24 18.29
CA GLU A 148 -10.93 16.09 17.10
C GLU A 148 -9.61 16.11 16.32
N ILE A 149 -8.57 15.42 16.80
CA ILE A 149 -7.25 15.41 16.18
C ILE A 149 -7.26 14.40 15.03
N PRO A 150 -6.92 14.82 13.78
CA PRO A 150 -6.93 13.89 12.64
C PRO A 150 -5.83 12.84 12.73
N ASP A 151 -6.22 11.59 12.87
CA ASP A 151 -5.31 10.45 12.83
C ASP A 151 -5.10 9.90 11.42
N THR A 152 -3.95 9.28 11.20
CA THR A 152 -3.74 8.52 9.97
C THR A 152 -4.55 7.21 9.98
N ASP A 153 -4.90 6.70 8.79
CA ASP A 153 -5.57 5.39 8.66
C ASP A 153 -4.72 4.25 9.29
N ALA A 154 -3.40 4.40 9.31
CA ALA A 154 -2.49 3.44 9.92
C ALA A 154 -2.55 3.47 11.45
N ASP A 155 -2.56 4.67 12.06
CA ASP A 155 -2.68 4.84 13.51
C ASP A 155 -4.02 4.34 14.01
N ARG A 156 -5.11 4.71 13.32
CA ARG A 156 -6.47 4.22 13.64
C ARG A 156 -6.53 2.70 13.62
N ARG A 157 -5.95 2.05 12.60
CA ARG A 157 -5.89 0.59 12.51
C ARG A 157 -5.10 -0.01 13.66
N ALA A 158 -3.96 0.56 14.01
CA ALA A 158 -3.13 0.10 15.11
C ALA A 158 -3.88 0.18 16.45
N TRP A 159 -4.55 1.29 16.73
CA TRP A 159 -5.31 1.48 17.97
C TRP A 159 -6.54 0.57 18.06
N LEU A 160 -7.30 0.41 16.97
CA LEU A 160 -8.42 -0.52 16.93
C LEU A 160 -7.97 -1.99 17.14
N THR A 161 -6.82 -2.35 16.57
CA THR A 161 -6.23 -3.69 16.80
C THR A 161 -5.80 -3.86 18.25
N GLN A 162 -5.22 -2.82 18.86
CA GLN A 162 -4.83 -2.82 20.26
C GLN A 162 -6.05 -2.97 21.20
N ILE A 163 -7.16 -2.28 20.92
CA ILE A 163 -8.44 -2.47 21.66
C ILE A 163 -8.85 -3.93 21.61
N LEU A 164 -8.89 -4.53 20.42
CA LEU A 164 -9.29 -5.94 20.26
C LEU A 164 -8.37 -6.91 21.00
N GLN A 165 -7.07 -6.64 21.04
CA GLN A 165 -6.10 -7.44 21.78
C GLN A 165 -6.34 -7.37 23.29
N LEU A 166 -6.57 -6.16 23.84
CA LEU A 166 -6.88 -5.97 25.26
C LEU A 166 -8.18 -6.66 25.65
N VAL A 167 -9.19 -6.60 24.80
CA VAL A 167 -10.48 -7.28 25.01
C VAL A 167 -10.32 -8.79 25.00
N ASP A 168 -9.58 -9.34 24.03
CA ASP A 168 -9.35 -10.78 23.91
C ASP A 168 -8.56 -11.33 25.10
N GLU A 169 -7.53 -10.62 25.55
CA GLU A 169 -6.76 -10.98 26.76
C GLU A 169 -7.62 -10.99 28.01
N ALA A 170 -8.46 -9.96 28.21
CA ALA A 170 -9.37 -9.86 29.32
C ALA A 170 -10.39 -11.00 29.33
N ASN A 171 -11.04 -11.28 28.19
CA ASN A 171 -12.02 -12.36 28.07
C ASN A 171 -11.38 -13.72 28.37
N ARG A 172 -10.21 -14.02 27.79
CA ARG A 172 -9.51 -15.29 28.09
C ARG A 172 -9.21 -15.46 29.57
N GLY A 173 -8.80 -14.38 30.24
CA GLY A 173 -8.53 -14.42 31.69
C GLY A 173 -9.78 -14.71 32.51
N LEU A 174 -10.90 -14.04 32.18
CA LEU A 174 -12.19 -14.26 32.87
C LEU A 174 -12.75 -15.65 32.58
N ASP A 175 -12.75 -16.09 31.31
CA ASP A 175 -13.29 -17.40 30.91
C ASP A 175 -12.52 -18.54 31.58
N ALA A 176 -11.19 -18.45 31.65
CA ALA A 176 -10.37 -19.47 32.29
C ALA A 176 -10.72 -19.62 33.79
N LYS A 177 -10.91 -18.48 34.49
CA LYS A 177 -11.25 -18.53 35.94
C LYS A 177 -12.70 -18.89 36.20
N SER A 178 -13.62 -18.50 35.35
CA SER A 178 -15.01 -18.95 35.41
C SER A 178 -15.11 -20.47 35.25
N GLN A 179 -14.39 -21.07 34.30
CA GLN A 179 -14.34 -22.51 34.09
C GLN A 179 -13.72 -23.25 35.26
N GLU A 180 -12.60 -22.78 35.84
CA GLU A 180 -12.00 -23.37 37.05
C GLU A 180 -12.99 -23.34 38.21
N PHE A 181 -13.72 -22.23 38.37
CA PHE A 181 -14.69 -22.08 39.43
C PHE A 181 -15.90 -23.00 39.26
N GLU A 182 -16.40 -23.20 38.04
CA GLU A 182 -17.45 -24.15 37.74
C GLU A 182 -17.04 -25.60 38.07
N GLN A 183 -15.77 -25.97 37.90
CA GLN A 183 -15.25 -27.29 38.29
C GLN A 183 -15.23 -27.49 39.81
N LEU A 184 -15.03 -26.43 40.59
CA LEU A 184 -15.08 -26.51 42.07
C LEU A 184 -16.51 -26.67 42.60
N ARG A 185 -17.54 -26.32 41.80
CA ARG A 185 -18.96 -26.48 42.18
C ARG A 185 -19.51 -27.88 41.96
N GLN A 186 -18.83 -28.74 41.21
CA GLN A 186 -19.24 -30.11 40.88
C GLN A 186 -18.74 -31.09 41.94
#